data_14553147eaa0c2812abef93a538c25b9
#
_entry.id   14553147eaa0c2812abef93a538c25b9
#
_cell.length_a   1.000
_cell.length_b   1.000
_cell.length_c   1.000
_cell.angle_alpha   90.00
_cell.angle_beta   90.00
_cell.angle_gamma   90.00
#
_symmetry.space_group_name_H-M   'P 1'
#
loop_
_entity.id
_entity.type
_entity.pdbx_description
1 polymer ?
#
loop_
_entity_poly.entity_id
_entity_poly.type
_entity_poly.pdbx_seq_one_letter_code
_entity_poly.pdbx_strand_id
1 'polypeptide(L)'
;MVSKEVEKLLLKVQKPGRYVGGELNEVIKDKKKVDCRFAFCFPDTYEVGMSHLGMKILYSLMNAVPYIWCERVFAPWVDMEEEMIKHNIPLYALESGDPVSDFDFIGFTLQYELSFTNMLNMLRLSGVPIKSCDRKELKNIVVAGGPCACNPEPIADFVDIFFIGEGEEVDLEVIELFRRCRAEGKSKQEFLELSSKIEGVYVPALYDVTYNEDGTIKSFTPKGDALSLIHI
;
A
#
# COMPACT_ATOMS: atom_id res chain seq x y z
N MET A 1 -13.92 -1.84 -14.83
CA MET A 1 -14.91 -2.98 -14.93
C MET A 1 -14.20 -4.25 -14.54
N VAL A 2 -14.78 -5.03 -13.65
CA VAL A 2 -14.22 -6.32 -13.24
C VAL A 2 -14.11 -7.32 -14.38
N SER A 3 -13.21 -8.29 -14.27
CA SER A 3 -13.01 -9.32 -15.30
C SER A 3 -14.25 -10.25 -15.39
N LYS A 4 -14.43 -10.89 -16.55
CA LYS A 4 -15.50 -11.91 -16.72
C LYS A 4 -15.39 -13.08 -15.74
N GLU A 5 -14.18 -13.36 -15.26
CA GLU A 5 -13.94 -14.38 -14.24
C GLU A 5 -14.47 -13.95 -12.88
N VAL A 6 -14.19 -12.71 -12.48
CA VAL A 6 -14.76 -12.11 -11.26
C VAL A 6 -16.29 -12.05 -11.34
N GLU A 7 -16.88 -11.63 -12.48
CA GLU A 7 -18.34 -11.60 -12.64
C GLU A 7 -19.03 -12.92 -12.30
N LYS A 8 -18.40 -14.06 -12.63
CA LYS A 8 -18.92 -15.39 -12.26
C LYS A 8 -18.87 -15.66 -10.77
N LEU A 9 -17.88 -15.10 -10.05
CA LEU A 9 -17.78 -15.26 -8.60
C LEU A 9 -18.83 -14.43 -7.87
N LEU A 10 -19.22 -13.28 -8.42
CA LEU A 10 -20.24 -12.42 -7.81
C LEU A 10 -21.58 -13.12 -7.55
N LEU A 11 -21.90 -14.15 -8.33
CA LEU A 11 -23.10 -14.96 -8.12
C LEU A 11 -23.01 -15.92 -6.92
N LYS A 12 -21.83 -16.09 -6.33
CA LYS A 12 -21.57 -17.04 -5.25
C LYS A 12 -21.32 -16.38 -3.90
N VAL A 13 -21.20 -15.05 -3.88
CA VAL A 13 -20.89 -14.27 -2.68
C VAL A 13 -22.12 -13.54 -2.13
N GLN A 14 -22.15 -13.31 -0.83
CA GLN A 14 -23.31 -12.71 -0.14
C GLN A 14 -23.56 -11.25 -0.52
N LYS A 15 -22.49 -10.48 -0.78
CA LYS A 15 -22.58 -9.04 -1.07
C LYS A 15 -21.74 -8.66 -2.29
N PRO A 16 -22.21 -9.00 -3.51
CA PRO A 16 -21.45 -8.78 -4.73
C PRO A 16 -21.09 -7.31 -4.99
N GLY A 17 -21.90 -6.37 -4.49
CA GLY A 17 -21.65 -4.93 -4.62
C GLY A 17 -20.33 -4.44 -4.02
N ARG A 18 -19.71 -5.22 -3.12
CA ARG A 18 -18.38 -4.90 -2.55
C ARG A 18 -17.24 -4.94 -3.57
N TYR A 19 -17.45 -5.62 -4.70
CA TYR A 19 -16.38 -6.09 -5.57
C TYR A 19 -16.46 -5.56 -7.00
N VAL A 20 -17.42 -4.67 -7.30
CA VAL A 20 -17.71 -4.27 -8.69
C VAL A 20 -17.24 -2.86 -9.06
N GLY A 21 -16.95 -1.97 -8.10
CA GLY A 21 -16.69 -0.55 -8.37
C GLY A 21 -17.94 0.18 -8.87
N GLY A 22 -17.75 1.26 -9.63
CA GLY A 22 -18.86 2.01 -10.20
C GLY A 22 -19.46 3.04 -9.26
N GLU A 23 -18.75 3.46 -8.23
CA GLU A 23 -19.19 4.50 -7.31
C GLU A 23 -19.25 5.86 -7.98
N LEU A 24 -20.20 6.71 -7.55
CA LEU A 24 -20.46 8.01 -8.15
C LEU A 24 -19.20 8.90 -8.28
N ASN A 25 -18.26 8.78 -7.34
CA ASN A 25 -17.05 9.61 -7.28
C ASN A 25 -15.78 8.83 -7.66
N GLU A 26 -15.92 7.71 -8.37
CA GLU A 26 -14.73 6.99 -8.84
C GLU A 26 -14.00 7.79 -9.93
N VAL A 27 -12.67 7.69 -9.93
CA VAL A 27 -11.83 8.34 -10.94
C VAL A 27 -11.21 7.28 -11.83
N ILE A 28 -11.57 7.32 -13.10
CA ILE A 28 -11.00 6.43 -14.13
C ILE A 28 -10.02 7.22 -15.00
N LYS A 29 -8.79 6.72 -15.11
CA LYS A 29 -7.75 7.31 -15.94
C LYS A 29 -7.27 6.32 -17.02
N ASP A 30 -6.67 6.86 -18.06
CA ASP A 30 -6.01 6.04 -19.10
C ASP A 30 -4.63 5.60 -18.60
N LYS A 31 -4.42 4.30 -18.44
CA LYS A 31 -3.14 3.69 -17.99
C LYS A 31 -1.92 4.17 -18.78
N LYS A 32 -2.10 4.55 -20.05
CA LYS A 32 -1.02 5.03 -20.92
C LYS A 32 -0.64 6.49 -20.68
N LYS A 33 -1.46 7.21 -19.90
CA LYS A 33 -1.28 8.64 -19.63
C LYS A 33 -0.88 8.92 -18.19
N VAL A 34 -0.71 7.89 -17.37
CA VAL A 34 -0.27 8.02 -15.99
C VAL A 34 1.13 7.45 -15.82
N ASP A 35 1.93 8.10 -15.00
CA ASP A 35 3.30 7.68 -14.72
C ASP A 35 3.39 6.82 -13.46
N CYS A 36 2.39 6.91 -12.58
CA CYS A 36 2.36 6.17 -11.33
C CYS A 36 0.97 5.64 -11.04
N ARG A 37 0.89 4.37 -10.70
CA ARG A 37 -0.33 3.72 -10.22
C ARG A 37 -0.20 3.37 -8.75
N PHE A 38 -1.16 3.82 -7.97
CA PHE A 38 -1.20 3.64 -6.52
C PHE A 38 -2.43 2.80 -6.13
N ALA A 39 -2.21 1.60 -5.61
CA ALA A 39 -3.26 0.77 -5.02
C ALA A 39 -3.46 1.21 -3.56
N PHE A 40 -4.53 1.93 -3.28
CA PHE A 40 -4.86 2.38 -1.94
C PHE A 40 -5.67 1.31 -1.22
N CYS A 41 -5.00 0.58 -0.37
CA CYS A 41 -5.51 -0.59 0.33
C CYS A 41 -6.06 -0.22 1.71
N PHE A 42 -7.30 -0.62 1.96
CA PHE A 42 -7.88 -0.59 3.29
C PHE A 42 -7.99 -2.03 3.81
N PRO A 43 -7.29 -2.41 4.90
CA PRO A 43 -7.23 -3.80 5.35
C PRO A 43 -8.46 -4.23 6.17
N ASP A 44 -9.64 -3.87 5.68
CA ASP A 44 -10.94 -4.27 6.15
C ASP A 44 -11.92 -4.30 4.98
N THR A 45 -13.18 -4.65 5.24
CA THR A 45 -14.23 -4.77 4.21
C THR A 45 -14.56 -3.44 3.56
N TYR A 46 -15.15 -3.52 2.37
CA TYR A 46 -15.60 -2.39 1.57
C TYR A 46 -16.42 -1.35 2.37
N GLU A 47 -17.39 -1.79 3.19
CA GLU A 47 -18.27 -0.88 3.93
C GLU A 47 -17.50 -0.06 4.98
N VAL A 48 -16.51 -0.67 5.62
CA VAL A 48 -15.67 0.02 6.61
C VAL A 48 -14.75 1.02 5.91
N GLY A 49 -14.04 0.58 4.87
CA GLY A 49 -13.12 1.44 4.14
C GLY A 49 -13.81 2.58 3.39
N MET A 50 -14.96 2.33 2.75
CA MET A 50 -15.72 3.37 2.05
C MET A 50 -16.35 4.41 2.99
N SER A 51 -16.51 4.12 4.26
CA SER A 51 -16.94 5.10 5.26
C SER A 51 -15.78 5.92 5.85
N HIS A 52 -14.52 5.53 5.59
CA HIS A 52 -13.34 6.20 6.15
C HIS A 52 -13.01 7.51 5.40
N LEU A 53 -13.06 8.64 6.14
CA LEU A 53 -12.88 9.98 5.55
C LEU A 53 -11.45 10.20 5.04
N GLY A 54 -10.41 9.80 5.79
CA GLY A 54 -9.02 9.96 5.39
C GLY A 54 -8.71 9.26 4.06
N MET A 55 -9.28 8.07 3.82
CA MET A 55 -9.14 7.38 2.54
C MET A 55 -9.73 8.22 1.39
N LYS A 56 -10.89 8.86 1.59
CA LYS A 56 -11.52 9.70 0.57
C LYS A 56 -10.72 10.96 0.27
N ILE A 57 -10.12 11.57 1.29
CA ILE A 57 -9.27 12.76 1.16
C ILE A 57 -8.03 12.42 0.33
N LEU A 58 -7.25 11.42 0.74
CA LEU A 58 -6.02 11.02 0.03
C LEU A 58 -6.30 10.52 -1.38
N TYR A 59 -7.37 9.73 -1.58
CA TYR A 59 -7.84 9.30 -2.91
C TYR A 59 -8.10 10.51 -3.83
N SER A 60 -8.80 11.53 -3.32
CA SER A 60 -9.11 12.74 -4.08
C SER A 60 -7.85 13.55 -4.40
N LEU A 61 -6.96 13.74 -3.42
CA LEU A 61 -5.71 14.48 -3.59
C LEU A 61 -4.79 13.83 -4.62
N MET A 62 -4.53 12.53 -4.50
CA MET A 62 -3.70 11.81 -5.46
C MET A 62 -4.30 11.83 -6.86
N ASN A 63 -5.62 11.66 -6.99
CA ASN A 63 -6.29 11.67 -8.29
C ASN A 63 -6.43 13.07 -8.91
N ALA A 64 -6.29 14.15 -8.13
CA ALA A 64 -6.19 15.51 -8.68
C ALA A 64 -4.91 15.72 -9.49
N VAL A 65 -3.88 14.91 -9.26
CA VAL A 65 -2.61 14.97 -10.00
C VAL A 65 -2.74 14.17 -11.30
N PRO A 66 -2.52 14.76 -12.48
CA PRO A 66 -2.82 14.12 -13.76
C PRO A 66 -2.06 12.82 -14.01
N TYR A 67 -0.82 12.71 -13.55
CA TYR A 67 0.07 11.57 -13.79
C TYR A 67 0.01 10.48 -12.72
N ILE A 68 -0.83 10.63 -11.68
CA ILE A 68 -1.07 9.62 -10.65
C ILE A 68 -2.47 9.03 -10.86
N TRP A 69 -2.59 7.72 -10.81
CA TRP A 69 -3.89 7.06 -10.70
C TRP A 69 -3.92 6.25 -9.41
N CYS A 70 -4.68 6.76 -8.43
CA CYS A 70 -4.97 6.09 -7.19
C CYS A 70 -6.26 5.30 -7.32
N GLU A 71 -6.20 4.01 -6.99
CA GLU A 71 -7.31 3.07 -7.11
C GLU A 71 -7.53 2.36 -5.77
N ARG A 72 -8.79 2.07 -5.42
CA ARG A 72 -9.16 1.53 -4.11
C ARG A 72 -9.15 0.01 -4.10
N VAL A 73 -8.63 -0.54 -3.01
CA VAL A 73 -8.57 -1.98 -2.76
C VAL A 73 -9.04 -2.26 -1.34
N PHE A 74 -9.94 -3.22 -1.17
CA PHE A 74 -10.44 -3.63 0.15
C PHE A 74 -10.15 -5.10 0.41
N ALA A 75 -10.05 -5.47 1.69
CA ALA A 75 -9.94 -6.87 2.05
C ALA A 75 -11.23 -7.61 1.65
N PRO A 76 -11.14 -8.72 0.91
CA PRO A 76 -12.31 -9.50 0.58
C PRO A 76 -12.89 -10.17 1.82
N TRP A 77 -14.22 -10.35 1.84
CA TRP A 77 -14.84 -11.19 2.85
C TRP A 77 -14.52 -12.66 2.60
N VAL A 78 -14.70 -13.49 3.60
CA VAL A 78 -14.28 -14.90 3.59
C VAL A 78 -14.80 -15.67 2.37
N ASP A 79 -16.07 -15.48 2.00
CA ASP A 79 -16.68 -16.14 0.84
C ASP A 79 -16.04 -15.77 -0.50
N MET A 80 -15.70 -14.49 -0.67
CA MET A 80 -15.01 -14.02 -1.87
C MET A 80 -13.54 -14.46 -1.88
N GLU A 81 -12.87 -14.42 -0.72
CA GLU A 81 -11.49 -14.91 -0.61
C GLU A 81 -11.38 -16.39 -0.99
N GLU A 82 -12.27 -17.23 -0.49
CA GLU A 82 -12.32 -18.66 -0.84
C GLU A 82 -12.46 -18.87 -2.36
N GLU A 83 -13.39 -18.14 -3.00
CA GLU A 83 -13.59 -18.26 -4.45
C GLU A 83 -12.40 -17.70 -5.24
N MET A 84 -11.77 -16.60 -4.80
CA MET A 84 -10.55 -16.05 -5.42
C MET A 84 -9.41 -17.07 -5.37
N ILE A 85 -9.15 -17.69 -4.23
CA ILE A 85 -8.11 -18.71 -4.07
C ILE A 85 -8.39 -19.92 -4.97
N LYS A 86 -9.63 -20.42 -4.94
CA LYS A 86 -10.06 -21.58 -5.73
C LYS A 86 -9.89 -21.40 -7.24
N HIS A 87 -10.07 -20.16 -7.73
CA HIS A 87 -10.00 -19.85 -9.15
C HIS A 87 -8.71 -19.14 -9.56
N ASN A 88 -7.72 -19.02 -8.65
CA ASN A 88 -6.46 -18.32 -8.86
C ASN A 88 -6.65 -16.86 -9.35
N ILE A 89 -7.65 -16.16 -8.81
CA ILE A 89 -7.90 -14.75 -9.12
C ILE A 89 -7.15 -13.92 -8.07
N PRO A 90 -6.19 -13.07 -8.47
CA PRO A 90 -5.47 -12.22 -7.52
C PRO A 90 -6.36 -11.09 -7.01
N LEU A 91 -5.98 -10.48 -5.88
CA LEU A 91 -6.62 -9.27 -5.38
C LEU A 91 -6.45 -8.13 -6.40
N TYR A 92 -7.50 -7.36 -6.61
CA TYR A 92 -7.58 -6.36 -7.66
C TYR A 92 -8.16 -5.03 -7.16
N ALA A 93 -7.89 -3.96 -7.90
CA ALA A 93 -8.43 -2.63 -7.63
C ALA A 93 -9.85 -2.48 -8.21
N LEU A 94 -10.71 -1.73 -7.53
CA LEU A 94 -12.12 -1.57 -7.92
C LEU A 94 -12.30 -0.79 -9.22
N GLU A 95 -11.50 0.25 -9.46
CA GLU A 95 -11.64 1.14 -10.61
C GLU A 95 -11.29 0.44 -11.93
N SER A 96 -10.10 -0.15 -12.00
CA SER A 96 -9.63 -0.81 -13.23
C SER A 96 -10.00 -2.29 -13.32
N GLY A 97 -10.14 -2.96 -12.19
CA GLY A 97 -10.19 -4.42 -12.12
C GLY A 97 -8.82 -5.09 -12.28
N ASP A 98 -7.72 -4.31 -12.29
CA ASP A 98 -6.39 -4.87 -12.45
C ASP A 98 -5.85 -5.49 -11.16
N PRO A 99 -5.00 -6.52 -11.27
CA PRO A 99 -4.31 -7.10 -10.14
C PRO A 99 -3.45 -6.06 -9.40
N VAL A 100 -3.45 -6.11 -8.07
CA VAL A 100 -2.63 -5.21 -7.24
C VAL A 100 -1.14 -5.33 -7.55
N SER A 101 -0.67 -6.49 -8.01
CA SER A 101 0.72 -6.70 -8.48
C SER A 101 1.12 -5.84 -9.68
N ASP A 102 0.17 -5.23 -10.40
CA ASP A 102 0.45 -4.36 -11.53
C ASP A 102 0.76 -2.91 -11.13
N PHE A 103 0.57 -2.57 -9.86
CA PHE A 103 0.74 -1.21 -9.34
C PHE A 103 2.19 -0.92 -8.93
N ASP A 104 2.56 0.35 -9.01
CA ASP A 104 3.87 0.85 -8.57
C ASP A 104 3.93 0.91 -7.03
N PHE A 105 2.86 1.42 -6.42
CA PHE A 105 2.70 1.49 -4.96
C PHE A 105 1.51 0.66 -4.48
N ILE A 106 1.67 0.08 -3.28
CA ILE A 106 0.63 -0.61 -2.53
C ILE A 106 0.58 0.06 -1.15
N GLY A 107 -0.33 1.03 -0.99
CA GLY A 107 -0.42 1.84 0.22
C GLY A 107 -1.51 1.34 1.16
N PHE A 108 -1.16 1.11 2.41
CA PHE A 108 -2.09 0.70 3.46
C PHE A 108 -2.36 1.84 4.43
N THR A 109 -3.64 2.10 4.75
CA THR A 109 -4.00 2.93 5.89
C THR A 109 -4.35 2.04 7.08
N LEU A 110 -3.53 2.11 8.13
CA LEU A 110 -3.57 1.23 9.30
C LEU A 110 -4.22 1.94 10.47
N GLN A 111 -5.49 1.61 10.75
CA GLN A 111 -6.29 2.29 11.76
C GLN A 111 -6.19 1.65 13.15
N TYR A 112 -5.90 0.35 13.21
CA TYR A 112 -5.76 -0.45 14.44
C TYR A 112 -4.95 -1.71 14.17
N GLU A 113 -4.29 -2.26 15.19
CA GLU A 113 -3.29 -3.32 15.06
C GLU A 113 -3.87 -4.66 14.60
N LEU A 114 -5.15 -4.93 14.90
CA LEU A 114 -5.81 -6.16 14.43
C LEU A 114 -5.90 -6.23 12.89
N SER A 115 -5.73 -5.11 12.20
CA SER A 115 -5.71 -5.07 10.74
C SER A 115 -4.39 -5.57 10.12
N PHE A 116 -3.31 -5.75 10.90
CA PHE A 116 -2.01 -6.20 10.39
C PHE A 116 -2.08 -7.55 9.68
N THR A 117 -2.84 -8.50 10.24
CA THR A 117 -3.03 -9.80 9.60
C THR A 117 -3.80 -9.72 8.29
N ASN A 118 -4.78 -8.80 8.20
CA ASN A 118 -5.50 -8.55 6.96
C ASN A 118 -4.60 -7.91 5.89
N MET A 119 -3.72 -6.97 6.29
CA MET A 119 -2.72 -6.39 5.40
C MET A 119 -1.83 -7.49 4.79
N LEU A 120 -1.30 -8.40 5.61
CA LEU A 120 -0.48 -9.52 5.14
C LEU A 120 -1.26 -10.46 4.21
N ASN A 121 -2.53 -10.72 4.54
CA ASN A 121 -3.42 -11.51 3.69
C ASN A 121 -3.69 -10.85 2.34
N MET A 122 -3.90 -9.53 2.32
CA MET A 122 -4.05 -8.77 1.06
C MET A 122 -2.79 -8.85 0.19
N LEU A 123 -1.59 -8.74 0.76
CA LEU A 123 -0.33 -8.94 0.02
C LEU A 123 -0.24 -10.38 -0.54
N ARG A 124 -0.60 -11.39 0.26
CA ARG A 124 -0.64 -12.79 -0.18
C ARG A 124 -1.60 -12.98 -1.35
N LEU A 125 -2.82 -12.46 -1.24
CA LEU A 125 -3.84 -12.56 -2.30
C LEU A 125 -3.46 -11.79 -3.56
N SER A 126 -2.65 -10.75 -3.43
CA SER A 126 -2.11 -9.97 -4.56
C SER A 126 -1.00 -10.69 -5.32
N GLY A 127 -0.44 -11.77 -4.78
CA GLY A 127 0.73 -12.44 -5.34
C GLY A 127 2.03 -11.63 -5.22
N VAL A 128 2.04 -10.60 -4.38
CA VAL A 128 3.22 -9.77 -4.11
C VAL A 128 4.03 -10.40 -2.98
N PRO A 129 5.38 -10.47 -3.08
CA PRO A 129 6.19 -10.99 -1.99
C PRO A 129 5.91 -10.24 -0.68
N ILE A 130 5.60 -10.99 0.38
CA ILE A 130 5.15 -10.43 1.66
C ILE A 130 6.27 -9.60 2.29
N LYS A 131 7.49 -10.15 2.37
CA LYS A 131 8.62 -9.44 2.97
C LYS A 131 9.18 -8.36 2.05
N SER A 132 9.50 -7.20 2.63
CA SER A 132 10.15 -6.09 1.92
C SER A 132 11.47 -6.51 1.27
N CYS A 133 12.27 -7.33 1.97
CA CYS A 133 13.56 -7.81 1.47
C CYS A 133 13.45 -8.73 0.23
N ASP A 134 12.30 -9.29 -0.07
CA ASP A 134 12.08 -10.15 -1.24
C ASP A 134 11.62 -9.34 -2.47
N ARG A 135 11.14 -8.12 -2.28
CA ARG A 135 10.79 -7.17 -3.36
C ARG A 135 12.03 -6.37 -3.77
N LYS A 136 12.72 -6.79 -4.81
CA LYS A 136 14.02 -6.20 -5.22
C LYS A 136 13.90 -5.07 -6.24
N GLU A 137 12.82 -5.06 -7.01
CA GLU A 137 12.62 -4.09 -8.09
C GLU A 137 12.00 -2.80 -7.57
N LEU A 138 12.19 -1.70 -8.31
CA LEU A 138 11.52 -0.42 -8.08
C LEU A 138 10.06 -0.51 -8.59
N LYS A 139 9.33 -1.44 -8.00
CA LYS A 139 7.92 -1.75 -8.26
C LYS A 139 7.30 -2.39 -7.01
N ASN A 140 5.99 -2.30 -6.89
CA ASN A 140 5.24 -2.82 -5.74
C ASN A 140 5.84 -2.34 -4.40
N ILE A 141 6.12 -1.04 -4.33
CA ILE A 141 6.59 -0.40 -3.09
C ILE A 141 5.44 -0.43 -2.09
N VAL A 142 5.60 -1.15 -1.01
CA VAL A 142 4.59 -1.24 0.06
C VAL A 142 4.81 -0.09 1.02
N VAL A 143 3.80 0.78 1.12
CA VAL A 143 3.81 1.92 2.04
C VAL A 143 2.69 1.79 3.05
N ALA A 144 2.86 2.32 4.25
CA ALA A 144 1.85 2.31 5.29
C ALA A 144 1.78 3.63 6.03
N GLY A 145 0.57 4.09 6.29
CA GLY A 145 0.27 5.30 7.07
C GLY A 145 -0.90 5.06 8.02
N GLY A 146 -1.36 6.11 8.67
CA GLY A 146 -2.44 6.08 9.64
C GLY A 146 -1.95 5.92 11.08
N PRO A 147 -2.86 5.89 12.08
CA PRO A 147 -2.49 5.91 13.50
C PRO A 147 -1.50 4.84 13.93
N CYS A 148 -1.60 3.63 13.38
CA CYS A 148 -0.69 2.53 13.74
C CYS A 148 0.72 2.65 13.13
N ALA A 149 0.92 3.56 12.17
CA ALA A 149 2.26 3.84 11.63
C ALA A 149 3.20 4.47 12.67
N CYS A 150 2.66 5.05 13.75
CA CYS A 150 3.44 5.55 14.89
C CYS A 150 4.14 4.43 15.69
N ASN A 151 3.73 3.16 15.51
CA ASN A 151 4.41 1.99 16.05
C ASN A 151 4.67 0.99 14.92
N PRO A 152 5.67 1.25 14.03
CA PRO A 152 5.87 0.50 12.80
C PRO A 152 6.54 -0.87 13.00
N GLU A 153 7.30 -1.04 14.08
CA GLU A 153 8.18 -2.20 14.28
C GLU A 153 7.50 -3.58 14.20
N PRO A 154 6.25 -3.79 14.68
CA PRO A 154 5.59 -5.09 14.57
C PRO A 154 5.43 -5.60 13.14
N ILE A 155 5.43 -4.70 12.15
CA ILE A 155 5.26 -5.03 10.72
C ILE A 155 6.38 -4.47 9.83
N ALA A 156 7.48 -4.02 10.42
CA ALA A 156 8.63 -3.41 9.72
C ALA A 156 9.22 -4.31 8.62
N ASP A 157 9.24 -5.63 8.83
CA ASP A 157 9.73 -6.61 7.84
C ASP A 157 8.91 -6.63 6.52
N PHE A 158 7.68 -6.13 6.56
CA PHE A 158 6.71 -6.26 5.45
C PHE A 158 6.49 -4.97 4.68
N VAL A 159 6.85 -3.82 5.25
CA VAL A 159 6.62 -2.49 4.71
C VAL A 159 7.95 -1.86 4.27
N ASP A 160 7.94 -1.21 3.12
CA ASP A 160 9.13 -0.52 2.59
C ASP A 160 9.26 0.89 3.18
N ILE A 161 8.14 1.60 3.35
CA ILE A 161 8.08 2.99 3.82
C ILE A 161 6.88 3.16 4.75
N PHE A 162 7.10 3.79 5.90
CA PHE A 162 6.01 4.30 6.73
C PHE A 162 5.93 5.82 6.63
N PHE A 163 4.70 6.34 6.56
CA PHE A 163 4.39 7.75 6.68
C PHE A 163 3.95 8.05 8.11
N ILE A 164 4.74 8.85 8.82
CA ILE A 164 4.51 9.23 10.21
C ILE A 164 4.00 10.69 10.22
N GLY A 165 2.70 10.86 10.39
CA GLY A 165 2.03 12.15 10.34
C GLY A 165 0.99 12.25 9.25
N GLU A 166 0.80 13.45 8.70
CA GLU A 166 -0.21 13.73 7.67
C GLU A 166 0.24 13.24 6.30
N GLY A 167 -0.64 12.52 5.60
CA GLY A 167 -0.34 11.90 4.31
C GLY A 167 -0.43 12.85 3.11
N GLU A 168 -1.14 13.99 3.25
CA GLU A 168 -1.57 14.85 2.15
C GLU A 168 -0.43 15.41 1.29
N GLU A 169 0.69 15.72 1.91
CA GLU A 169 1.87 16.27 1.23
C GLU A 169 2.92 15.18 0.99
N VAL A 170 3.19 14.34 2.00
CA VAL A 170 4.28 13.36 1.94
C VAL A 170 4.02 12.27 0.89
N ASP A 171 2.77 11.85 0.69
CA ASP A 171 2.41 10.89 -0.37
C ASP A 171 2.82 11.41 -1.74
N LEU A 172 2.51 12.67 -2.04
CA LEU A 172 2.84 13.30 -3.33
C LEU A 172 4.34 13.50 -3.50
N GLU A 173 5.05 13.88 -2.44
CA GLU A 173 6.50 14.08 -2.47
C GLU A 173 7.24 12.76 -2.75
N VAL A 174 6.84 11.67 -2.09
CA VAL A 174 7.42 10.34 -2.31
C VAL A 174 7.11 9.81 -3.72
N ILE A 175 5.89 10.03 -4.23
CA ILE A 175 5.55 9.64 -5.60
C ILE A 175 6.36 10.43 -6.63
N GLU A 176 6.56 11.73 -6.43
CA GLU A 176 7.39 12.55 -7.33
C GLU A 176 8.87 12.11 -7.30
N LEU A 177 9.39 11.78 -6.11
CA LEU A 177 10.72 11.19 -5.98
C LEU A 177 10.82 9.85 -6.73
N PHE A 178 9.82 8.99 -6.61
CA PHE A 178 9.75 7.71 -7.33
C PHE A 178 9.82 7.90 -8.84
N ARG A 179 9.04 8.86 -9.37
CA ARG A 179 9.05 9.17 -10.81
C ARG A 179 10.44 9.59 -11.30
N ARG A 180 11.10 10.45 -10.55
CA ARG A 180 12.49 10.89 -10.86
C ARG A 180 13.46 9.71 -10.80
N CYS A 181 13.42 8.91 -9.75
CA CYS A 181 14.28 7.74 -9.60
C CYS A 181 14.08 6.74 -10.75
N ARG A 182 12.83 6.49 -11.15
CA ARG A 182 12.52 5.61 -12.29
C ARG A 182 13.05 6.17 -13.61
N ALA A 183 12.88 7.46 -13.87
CA ALA A 183 13.40 8.12 -15.07
C ALA A 183 14.94 8.10 -15.15
N GLU A 184 15.61 8.16 -13.99
CA GLU A 184 17.06 8.09 -13.86
C GLU A 184 17.62 6.66 -13.82
N GLY A 185 16.75 5.63 -13.85
CA GLY A 185 17.14 4.22 -13.77
C GLY A 185 17.72 3.80 -12.42
N LYS A 186 17.34 4.48 -11.33
CA LYS A 186 17.79 4.16 -9.98
C LYS A 186 17.18 2.85 -9.48
N SER A 187 17.92 2.19 -8.62
CA SER A 187 17.46 0.99 -7.90
C SER A 187 16.44 1.33 -6.82
N LYS A 188 15.72 0.30 -6.34
CA LYS A 188 14.86 0.43 -5.17
C LYS A 188 15.63 0.91 -3.94
N GLN A 189 16.84 0.42 -3.74
CA GLN A 189 17.68 0.81 -2.60
C GLN A 189 17.97 2.32 -2.61
N GLU A 190 18.39 2.86 -3.75
CA GLU A 190 18.66 4.30 -3.90
C GLU A 190 17.38 5.13 -3.69
N PHE A 191 16.22 4.64 -4.17
CA PHE A 191 14.94 5.30 -3.93
C PHE A 191 14.62 5.34 -2.43
N LEU A 192 14.78 4.23 -1.70
CA LEU A 192 14.54 4.16 -0.26
C LEU A 192 15.48 5.07 0.54
N GLU A 193 16.77 5.13 0.17
CA GLU A 193 17.75 6.02 0.78
C GLU A 193 17.41 7.51 0.56
N LEU A 194 16.91 7.85 -0.61
CA LEU A 194 16.45 9.21 -0.90
C LEU A 194 15.14 9.54 -0.20
N SER A 195 14.20 8.57 -0.13
CA SER A 195 12.92 8.74 0.56
C SER A 195 13.10 9.00 2.06
N SER A 196 14.10 8.37 2.70
CA SER A 196 14.38 8.57 4.13
C SER A 196 14.81 10.00 4.50
N LYS A 197 15.06 10.86 3.51
CA LYS A 197 15.39 12.28 3.73
C LYS A 197 14.18 13.20 3.71
N ILE A 198 13.01 12.66 3.37
CA ILE A 198 11.74 13.37 3.40
C ILE A 198 11.22 13.34 4.84
N GLU A 199 10.81 14.49 5.37
CA GLU A 199 10.24 14.59 6.71
C GLU A 199 8.99 13.72 6.83
N GLY A 200 8.82 13.01 7.95
CA GLY A 200 7.71 12.07 8.18
C GLY A 200 7.88 10.71 7.49
N VAL A 201 8.99 10.45 6.80
CA VAL A 201 9.24 9.16 6.14
C VAL A 201 10.18 8.29 6.99
N TYR A 202 9.68 7.11 7.38
CA TYR A 202 10.47 6.08 8.03
C TYR A 202 10.66 4.88 7.09
N VAL A 203 11.91 4.48 6.87
CA VAL A 203 12.32 3.34 6.02
C VAL A 203 12.97 2.28 6.89
N PRO A 204 12.28 1.21 7.32
CA PRO A 204 12.79 0.21 8.26
C PRO A 204 14.12 -0.43 7.84
N ALA A 205 14.29 -0.70 6.55
CA ALA A 205 15.50 -1.33 6.01
C ALA A 205 16.79 -0.55 6.28
N LEU A 206 16.70 0.75 6.58
CA LEU A 206 17.84 1.64 6.85
C LEU A 206 18.20 1.73 8.34
N TYR A 207 17.61 0.89 9.19
CA TYR A 207 17.91 0.86 10.62
C TYR A 207 18.29 -0.55 11.07
N ASP A 208 19.17 -0.62 12.06
CA ASP A 208 19.48 -1.84 12.80
C ASP A 208 18.79 -1.79 14.15
N VAL A 209 17.86 -2.71 14.36
CA VAL A 209 17.13 -2.87 15.62
C VAL A 209 17.67 -4.11 16.33
N THR A 210 18.10 -3.96 17.57
CA THR A 210 18.50 -5.10 18.42
C THR A 210 17.57 -5.20 19.62
N TYR A 211 17.36 -6.42 20.09
CA TYR A 211 16.42 -6.71 21.17
C TYR A 211 17.14 -7.29 22.40
N ASN A 212 16.58 -7.06 23.57
CA ASN A 212 16.94 -7.72 24.82
C ASN A 212 16.33 -9.14 24.85
N GLU A 213 16.75 -9.96 25.82
CA GLU A 213 16.22 -11.33 26.00
C GLU A 213 14.70 -11.36 26.28
N ASP A 214 14.16 -10.31 26.86
CA ASP A 214 12.73 -10.13 27.15
C ASP A 214 11.90 -9.60 25.96
N GLY A 215 12.54 -9.39 24.78
CA GLY A 215 11.91 -8.89 23.57
C GLY A 215 11.76 -7.37 23.50
N THR A 216 12.21 -6.63 24.50
CA THR A 216 12.23 -5.15 24.43
C THR A 216 13.37 -4.66 23.53
N ILE A 217 13.18 -3.50 22.88
CA ILE A 217 14.21 -2.90 22.02
C ILE A 217 15.41 -2.51 22.86
N LYS A 218 16.59 -3.02 22.50
CA LYS A 218 17.88 -2.71 23.14
C LYS A 218 18.56 -1.52 22.49
N SER A 219 18.58 -1.50 21.15
CA SER A 219 19.15 -0.38 20.40
C SER A 219 18.41 -0.23 19.07
N PHE A 220 18.38 1.00 18.59
CA PHE A 220 17.83 1.40 17.33
C PHE A 220 18.81 2.38 16.67
N THR A 221 19.52 1.94 15.63
CA THR A 221 20.61 2.71 15.03
C THR A 221 20.43 2.83 13.53
N PRO A 222 20.54 4.06 12.96
CA PRO A 222 20.50 4.24 11.52
C PRO A 222 21.73 3.65 10.84
N LYS A 223 21.55 3.15 9.63
CA LYS A 223 22.60 2.69 8.72
C LYS A 223 23.05 3.83 7.81
N GLY A 224 24.36 4.02 7.68
CA GLY A 224 24.93 5.06 6.80
C GLY A 224 24.44 6.47 7.16
N ASP A 225 23.92 7.18 6.15
CA ASP A 225 23.45 8.56 6.27
C ASP A 225 21.94 8.69 6.55
N ALA A 226 21.27 7.61 6.98
CA ALA A 226 19.87 7.68 7.36
C ALA A 226 19.67 8.63 8.55
N LEU A 227 18.56 9.41 8.52
CA LEU A 227 18.26 10.33 9.59
C LEU A 227 17.99 9.57 10.91
N SER A 228 18.39 10.15 12.02
CA SER A 228 17.99 9.63 13.34
C SER A 228 16.47 9.76 13.49
N LEU A 229 15.81 8.77 14.09
CA LEU A 229 14.36 8.78 14.37
C LEU A 229 13.89 9.99 15.20
N ILE A 230 14.81 10.66 15.89
CA ILE A 230 14.51 11.91 16.64
C ILE A 230 14.10 13.05 15.68
N HIS A 231 14.40 12.90 14.39
CA HIS A 231 14.15 13.91 13.36
C HIS A 231 13.09 13.51 12.34
N ILE A 232 12.34 12.41 12.60
CA ILE A 232 11.22 11.96 11.78
C ILE A 232 9.91 12.46 12.38
#